data_945542c34a23a1abb66c22206b01a047
#
_entry.id   945542c34a23a1abb66c22206b01a047
#
_cell.length_a   1.000
_cell.length_b   1.000
_cell.length_c   1.000
_cell.angle_alpha   90.00
_cell.angle_beta   90.00
_cell.angle_gamma   90.00
#
_symmetry.space_group_name_H-M   'P 1'
#
loop_
_entity.id
_entity.type
_entity.pdbx_description
1 polymer ?
#
loop_
_entity_poly.entity_id
_entity_poly.type
_entity_poly.pdbx_seq_one_letter_code
_entity_poly.pdbx_strand_id
1 'polypeptide(L)'
;MIAVLVLASNAIAAEMRVMRGSTGETIRARLEGIDGDTITLRREDWKTFEIPLTRFAPDEQARIRADAEALTAAAAEINEATGHELVNLTPLDGREAAEIAEALAIPQESATSHGSSWRRYAARGGGNAFRLFGAMPYSTALYSDADGLVAHLSIVYANKGDFGSTAGSGEAHFGGGTSATRSTLAEAMNADAKTITEALTEAIGEPTTQRFGERQARRTVTRWDWHGHSFILSHEDGEYVGLAIMSTEAADGGGRTDRISNTEIRERLAAGVRRAENGDVWITDIPMVDQGPKGYCVPATFERVMRALGVEADMYLLAMIGETQAGGGTSVRRLIDNVSSHVRSKGRRPHEETIRQLRIRSVKRRIDEGIPVMWVMHSMPEYNKIANENTTARAQDTDTEARLKAMREQIDKLASGPEPVGNNHICMIVGYNEKTGELAVSDSWGARYELRWVPIEAAQWVSRDELFYILP
;
A
#
# COMPACT_ATOMS: atom_id res chain seq x y z
N MET A 1 -34.53 6.71 -23.97
CA MET A 1 -34.57 5.47 -24.78
C MET A 1 -33.25 5.16 -25.51
N ILE A 2 -32.41 6.16 -25.80
CA ILE A 2 -31.10 5.96 -26.44
C ILE A 2 -30.04 5.45 -25.41
N ALA A 3 -30.07 5.91 -24.16
CA ALA A 3 -29.13 5.51 -23.11
C ALA A 3 -29.21 4.02 -22.74
N VAL A 4 -30.41 3.43 -22.72
CA VAL A 4 -30.62 2.00 -22.40
C VAL A 4 -30.06 1.08 -23.48
N LEU A 5 -30.06 1.49 -24.75
CA LEU A 5 -29.50 0.69 -25.84
C LEU A 5 -27.96 0.70 -25.84
N VAL A 6 -27.35 1.81 -25.43
CA VAL A 6 -25.87 1.93 -25.32
C VAL A 6 -25.34 1.07 -24.17
N LEU A 7 -26.01 1.07 -23.00
CA LEU A 7 -25.62 0.25 -21.86
C LEU A 7 -25.71 -1.25 -22.14
N ALA A 8 -26.76 -1.71 -22.87
CA ALA A 8 -26.89 -3.12 -23.26
C ALA A 8 -25.83 -3.55 -24.29
N SER A 9 -25.41 -2.68 -25.18
CA SER A 9 -24.37 -2.91 -26.17
C SER A 9 -22.96 -2.99 -25.51
N ASN A 10 -22.69 -2.13 -24.52
CA ASN A 10 -21.43 -2.11 -23.79
C ASN A 10 -21.21 -3.37 -22.93
N ALA A 11 -22.26 -3.89 -22.30
CA ALA A 11 -22.18 -5.16 -21.51
C ALA A 11 -21.78 -6.35 -22.38
N ILE A 12 -22.27 -6.42 -23.61
CA ILE A 12 -21.99 -7.55 -24.53
C ILE A 12 -20.54 -7.51 -25.05
N ALA A 13 -20.00 -6.30 -25.30
CA ALA A 13 -18.64 -6.14 -25.81
C ALA A 13 -17.56 -6.41 -24.75
N ALA A 14 -17.88 -6.17 -23.46
CA ALA A 14 -16.95 -6.39 -22.33
C ALA A 14 -16.79 -7.84 -21.90
N GLU A 15 -17.64 -8.75 -22.38
CA GLU A 15 -17.64 -10.17 -21.98
C GLU A 15 -16.77 -11.06 -22.88
N MET A 16 -16.38 -12.23 -22.33
CA MET A 16 -15.79 -13.32 -23.10
C MET A 16 -16.78 -13.80 -24.16
N ARG A 17 -16.43 -13.71 -25.43
CA ARG A 17 -17.25 -14.19 -26.54
C ARG A 17 -16.53 -15.12 -27.50
N VAL A 18 -17.26 -15.88 -28.27
CA VAL A 18 -16.73 -16.70 -29.35
C VAL A 18 -16.48 -15.80 -30.58
N MET A 19 -15.24 -15.80 -31.07
CA MET A 19 -14.79 -15.12 -32.27
C MET A 19 -14.45 -16.15 -33.33
N ARG A 20 -14.77 -15.86 -34.60
CA ARG A 20 -14.57 -16.76 -35.73
C ARG A 20 -13.38 -16.39 -36.58
N GLY A 21 -12.42 -17.30 -36.71
CA GLY A 21 -11.29 -17.17 -37.60
C GLY A 21 -11.64 -17.26 -39.09
N SER A 22 -10.71 -16.86 -39.95
CA SER A 22 -10.87 -16.82 -41.42
C SER A 22 -11.00 -18.20 -42.04
N THR A 23 -10.52 -19.24 -41.39
CA THR A 23 -10.62 -20.65 -41.86
C THR A 23 -11.73 -21.46 -41.16
N GLY A 24 -12.55 -20.77 -40.29
CA GLY A 24 -13.71 -21.37 -39.63
C GLY A 24 -13.44 -21.86 -38.21
N GLU A 25 -12.19 -21.77 -37.71
CA GLU A 25 -11.87 -22.00 -36.32
C GLU A 25 -12.51 -20.96 -35.39
N THR A 26 -12.66 -21.31 -34.13
CA THR A 26 -13.24 -20.40 -33.14
C THR A 26 -12.33 -20.27 -31.91
N ILE A 27 -12.30 -19.07 -31.35
CA ILE A 27 -11.67 -18.79 -30.06
C ILE A 27 -12.67 -18.10 -29.15
N ARG A 28 -12.72 -18.50 -27.86
CA ARG A 28 -13.47 -17.78 -26.84
C ARG A 28 -12.51 -16.86 -26.08
N ALA A 29 -12.70 -15.57 -26.25
CA ALA A 29 -11.79 -14.56 -25.70
C ALA A 29 -12.50 -13.21 -25.50
N ARG A 30 -11.85 -12.34 -24.72
CA ARG A 30 -12.18 -10.95 -24.55
C ARG A 30 -11.17 -10.10 -25.31
N LEU A 31 -11.63 -9.06 -25.98
CA LEU A 31 -10.77 -8.08 -26.64
C LEU A 31 -10.15 -7.16 -25.56
N GLU A 32 -8.83 -7.02 -25.49
CA GLU A 32 -8.13 -6.16 -24.54
C GLU A 32 -7.31 -5.05 -25.19
N GLY A 33 -7.24 -5.05 -26.50
CA GLY A 33 -6.54 -4.00 -27.23
C GLY A 33 -6.68 -4.15 -28.74
N ILE A 34 -6.52 -3.04 -29.43
CA ILE A 34 -6.37 -2.98 -30.87
C ILE A 34 -5.33 -1.92 -31.22
N ASP A 35 -4.31 -2.30 -31.96
CA ASP A 35 -3.31 -1.40 -32.50
C ASP A 35 -3.16 -1.67 -34.01
N GLY A 36 -3.71 -0.77 -34.81
CA GLY A 36 -3.80 -0.93 -36.25
C GLY A 36 -4.51 -2.23 -36.65
N ASP A 37 -3.77 -3.18 -37.19
CA ASP A 37 -4.25 -4.50 -37.59
C ASP A 37 -3.87 -5.64 -36.62
N THR A 38 -3.36 -5.31 -35.46
CA THR A 38 -3.07 -6.27 -34.38
C THR A 38 -4.09 -6.11 -33.24
N ILE A 39 -4.63 -7.21 -32.76
CA ILE A 39 -5.54 -7.21 -31.60
C ILE A 39 -4.93 -8.02 -30.46
N THR A 40 -5.16 -7.54 -29.25
CA THR A 40 -4.82 -8.24 -28.02
C THR A 40 -6.09 -8.92 -27.48
N LEU A 41 -6.01 -10.22 -27.29
CA LEU A 41 -7.10 -11.03 -26.76
C LEU A 41 -6.69 -11.74 -25.47
N ARG A 42 -7.58 -11.76 -24.48
CA ARG A 42 -7.45 -12.58 -23.28
C ARG A 42 -8.42 -13.76 -23.32
N ARG A 43 -7.90 -14.95 -23.10
CA ARG A 43 -8.65 -16.18 -23.05
C ARG A 43 -9.18 -16.49 -21.64
N GLU A 44 -10.07 -17.49 -21.49
CA GLU A 44 -10.62 -17.91 -20.19
C GLU A 44 -9.58 -18.42 -19.18
N ASP A 45 -8.40 -18.86 -19.66
CA ASP A 45 -7.27 -19.26 -18.82
C ASP A 45 -6.35 -18.08 -18.47
N TRP A 46 -6.85 -16.88 -18.61
CA TRP A 46 -6.19 -15.59 -18.33
C TRP A 46 -4.94 -15.29 -19.17
N LYS A 47 -4.66 -16.12 -20.18
CA LYS A 47 -3.56 -15.90 -21.11
C LYS A 47 -3.92 -14.87 -22.16
N THR A 48 -3.01 -13.95 -22.38
CA THR A 48 -3.10 -12.89 -23.37
C THR A 48 -2.28 -13.25 -24.61
N PHE A 49 -2.81 -12.92 -25.80
CA PHE A 49 -2.09 -13.11 -27.07
C PHE A 49 -2.34 -11.91 -27.99
N GLU A 50 -1.34 -11.61 -28.80
CA GLU A 50 -1.46 -10.72 -29.94
C GLU A 50 -1.72 -11.52 -31.20
N ILE A 51 -2.76 -11.15 -31.96
CA ILE A 51 -3.19 -11.83 -33.18
C ILE A 51 -3.44 -10.77 -34.26
N PRO A 52 -2.94 -10.96 -35.50
CA PRO A 52 -3.33 -10.11 -36.61
C PRO A 52 -4.83 -10.20 -36.87
N LEU A 53 -5.49 -9.06 -37.00
CA LEU A 53 -6.94 -8.99 -37.26
C LEU A 53 -7.35 -9.76 -38.53
N THR A 54 -6.46 -9.84 -39.52
CA THR A 54 -6.62 -10.62 -40.74
C THR A 54 -6.80 -12.13 -40.55
N ARG A 55 -6.50 -12.64 -39.36
CA ARG A 55 -6.77 -14.05 -38.99
C ARG A 55 -8.26 -14.32 -38.75
N PHE A 56 -9.08 -13.32 -38.64
CA PHE A 56 -10.54 -13.42 -38.41
C PHE A 56 -11.30 -13.27 -39.72
N ALA A 57 -12.52 -13.84 -39.76
CA ALA A 57 -13.43 -13.68 -40.91
C ALA A 57 -13.79 -12.17 -41.10
N PRO A 58 -14.03 -11.71 -42.33
CA PRO A 58 -14.26 -10.27 -42.62
C PRO A 58 -15.39 -9.63 -41.79
N ASP A 59 -16.47 -10.36 -41.56
CA ASP A 59 -17.58 -9.93 -40.71
C ASP A 59 -17.18 -9.84 -39.24
N GLU A 60 -16.32 -10.77 -38.78
CA GLU A 60 -15.78 -10.76 -37.43
C GLU A 60 -14.77 -9.62 -37.24
N GLN A 61 -13.93 -9.30 -38.25
CA GLN A 61 -13.04 -8.15 -38.20
C GLN A 61 -13.82 -6.83 -38.01
N ALA A 62 -14.92 -6.65 -38.77
CA ALA A 62 -15.79 -5.49 -38.64
C ALA A 62 -16.41 -5.40 -37.23
N ARG A 63 -16.83 -6.54 -36.70
CA ARG A 63 -17.39 -6.63 -35.35
C ARG A 63 -16.36 -6.31 -34.27
N ILE A 64 -15.13 -6.85 -34.37
CA ILE A 64 -14.05 -6.56 -33.45
C ILE A 64 -13.73 -5.05 -33.41
N ARG A 65 -13.70 -4.38 -34.57
CA ARG A 65 -13.48 -2.93 -34.62
C ARG A 65 -14.63 -2.15 -33.97
N ALA A 66 -15.86 -2.53 -34.22
CA ALA A 66 -17.02 -1.90 -33.60
C ALA A 66 -17.05 -2.11 -32.08
N ASP A 67 -16.68 -3.32 -31.61
CA ASP A 67 -16.54 -3.61 -30.18
C ASP A 67 -15.44 -2.74 -29.55
N ALA A 68 -14.29 -2.56 -30.22
CA ALA A 68 -13.21 -1.71 -29.75
C ALA A 68 -13.63 -0.24 -29.63
N GLU A 69 -14.36 0.27 -30.64
CA GLU A 69 -14.90 1.65 -30.61
C GLU A 69 -15.88 1.84 -29.45
N ALA A 70 -16.81 0.89 -29.25
CA ALA A 70 -17.78 0.93 -28.16
C ALA A 70 -17.11 0.87 -26.77
N LEU A 71 -16.11 -0.01 -26.60
CA LEU A 71 -15.35 -0.12 -25.37
C LEU A 71 -14.52 1.13 -25.09
N THR A 72 -13.94 1.73 -26.13
CA THR A 72 -13.19 3.00 -25.98
C THR A 72 -14.11 4.12 -25.53
N ALA A 73 -15.32 4.21 -26.08
CA ALA A 73 -16.32 5.18 -25.65
C ALA A 73 -16.75 4.96 -24.19
N ALA A 74 -16.99 3.71 -23.79
CA ALA A 74 -17.32 3.39 -22.39
C ALA A 74 -16.16 3.68 -21.43
N ALA A 75 -14.90 3.42 -21.83
CA ALA A 75 -13.73 3.81 -21.06
C ALA A 75 -13.67 5.31 -20.82
N ALA A 76 -14.02 6.11 -21.85
CA ALA A 76 -14.04 7.57 -21.73
C ALA A 76 -15.10 8.05 -20.70
N GLU A 77 -16.28 7.44 -20.67
CA GLU A 77 -17.32 7.74 -19.66
C GLU A 77 -16.83 7.43 -18.23
N ILE A 78 -16.16 6.28 -18.03
CA ILE A 78 -15.58 5.92 -16.72
C ILE A 78 -14.45 6.91 -16.36
N ASN A 79 -13.60 7.29 -17.30
CA ASN A 79 -12.54 8.26 -17.09
C ASN A 79 -13.07 9.65 -16.75
N GLU A 80 -14.19 10.06 -17.33
CA GLU A 80 -14.89 11.29 -16.96
C GLU A 80 -15.40 11.22 -15.52
N ALA A 81 -16.02 10.10 -15.11
CA ALA A 81 -16.45 9.86 -13.73
C ALA A 81 -15.26 9.82 -12.74
N THR A 82 -14.13 9.29 -13.19
CA THR A 82 -12.88 9.26 -12.40
C THR A 82 -12.27 10.66 -12.26
N GLY A 83 -12.43 11.51 -13.27
CA GLY A 83 -11.73 12.79 -13.43
C GLY A 83 -10.29 12.65 -13.95
N HIS A 84 -9.89 11.45 -14.36
CA HIS A 84 -8.55 11.11 -14.85
C HIS A 84 -8.60 9.96 -15.86
N GLU A 85 -7.61 9.86 -16.73
CA GLU A 85 -7.46 8.73 -17.65
C GLU A 85 -6.90 7.50 -16.94
N LEU A 86 -7.77 6.76 -16.29
CA LEU A 86 -7.41 5.59 -15.47
C LEU A 86 -7.62 4.27 -16.22
N VAL A 87 -8.72 4.11 -16.94
CA VAL A 87 -9.08 2.87 -17.61
C VAL A 87 -9.00 2.98 -19.13
N ASN A 88 -8.66 1.87 -19.77
CA ASN A 88 -8.72 1.69 -21.22
C ASN A 88 -9.06 0.22 -21.53
N LEU A 89 -8.89 -0.23 -22.75
CA LEU A 89 -9.18 -1.62 -23.14
C LEU A 89 -8.26 -2.64 -22.45
N THR A 90 -7.04 -2.24 -22.10
CA THR A 90 -6.11 -3.12 -21.38
C THR A 90 -6.42 -3.04 -19.87
N PRO A 91 -6.80 -4.15 -19.22
CA PRO A 91 -6.99 -4.18 -17.79
C PRO A 91 -5.75 -3.71 -17.02
N LEU A 92 -5.95 -3.17 -15.81
CA LEU A 92 -4.86 -2.58 -15.02
C LEU A 92 -3.68 -3.53 -14.80
N ASP A 93 -3.93 -4.83 -14.62
CA ASP A 93 -2.90 -5.86 -14.45
C ASP A 93 -2.04 -6.13 -15.70
N GLY A 94 -2.39 -5.55 -16.84
CA GLY A 94 -1.60 -5.55 -18.07
C GLY A 94 -0.89 -4.22 -18.35
N ARG A 95 -0.88 -3.27 -17.41
CA ARG A 95 -0.34 -1.92 -17.59
C ARG A 95 0.81 -1.64 -16.63
N GLU A 96 1.78 -0.86 -17.08
CA GLU A 96 2.88 -0.39 -16.25
C GLU A 96 2.37 0.53 -15.12
N ALA A 97 2.69 0.18 -13.87
CA ALA A 97 2.25 0.97 -12.72
C ALA A 97 2.85 2.39 -12.71
N ALA A 98 4.06 2.55 -13.22
CA ALA A 98 4.71 3.85 -13.32
C ALA A 98 3.94 4.83 -14.22
N GLU A 99 3.35 4.36 -15.33
CA GLU A 99 2.53 5.19 -16.24
C GLU A 99 1.25 5.68 -15.54
N ILE A 100 0.57 4.79 -14.80
CA ILE A 100 -0.62 5.14 -14.02
C ILE A 100 -0.27 6.13 -12.90
N ALA A 101 0.86 5.92 -12.22
CA ALA A 101 1.32 6.81 -11.16
C ALA A 101 1.61 8.22 -11.71
N GLU A 102 2.23 8.32 -12.89
CA GLU A 102 2.48 9.59 -13.57
C GLU A 102 1.17 10.29 -13.95
N ALA A 103 0.24 9.57 -14.59
CA ALA A 103 -1.07 10.10 -15.00
C ALA A 103 -1.88 10.65 -13.81
N LEU A 104 -1.81 10.00 -12.65
CA LEU A 104 -2.47 10.40 -11.41
C LEU A 104 -1.61 11.36 -10.55
N ALA A 105 -0.40 11.69 -10.97
CA ALA A 105 0.58 12.50 -10.22
C ALA A 105 0.81 11.94 -8.80
N ILE A 106 1.01 10.63 -8.68
CA ILE A 106 1.30 9.93 -7.42
C ILE A 106 2.82 9.72 -7.32
N PRO A 107 3.51 10.31 -6.35
CA PRO A 107 4.96 10.13 -6.21
C PRO A 107 5.30 8.71 -5.77
N GLN A 108 6.46 8.21 -6.22
CA GLN A 108 6.98 6.92 -5.79
C GLN A 108 7.28 6.95 -4.28
N GLU A 109 6.77 5.95 -3.58
CA GLU A 109 6.94 5.77 -2.13
C GLU A 109 8.04 4.74 -1.82
N SER A 110 8.07 3.65 -2.60
CA SER A 110 8.98 2.53 -2.39
C SER A 110 9.29 1.80 -3.69
N ALA A 111 10.50 1.24 -3.77
CA ALA A 111 10.87 0.27 -4.79
C ALA A 111 11.62 -0.89 -4.13
N THR A 112 11.16 -2.11 -4.39
CA THR A 112 11.77 -3.35 -3.92
C THR A 112 11.92 -4.34 -5.07
N SER A 113 12.66 -5.42 -4.87
CA SER A 113 12.79 -6.49 -5.86
C SER A 113 11.48 -7.26 -6.10
N HIS A 114 10.45 -7.00 -5.29
CA HIS A 114 9.15 -7.70 -5.31
C HIS A 114 7.98 -6.81 -5.72
N GLY A 115 8.25 -5.59 -6.14
CA GLY A 115 7.30 -4.60 -6.58
C GLY A 115 7.56 -3.22 -5.99
N SER A 116 6.94 -2.24 -6.60
CA SER A 116 7.03 -0.83 -6.21
C SER A 116 5.69 -0.34 -5.66
N SER A 117 5.74 0.77 -4.93
CA SER A 117 4.54 1.50 -4.53
C SER A 117 4.71 2.99 -4.73
N TRP A 118 3.59 3.65 -4.99
CA TRP A 118 3.44 5.08 -5.09
C TRP A 118 2.34 5.50 -4.14
N ARG A 119 2.50 6.64 -3.45
CA ARG A 119 1.47 7.12 -2.52
C ARG A 119 1.39 8.63 -2.51
N ARG A 120 0.15 9.12 -2.54
CA ARG A 120 -0.19 10.52 -2.41
C ARG A 120 -1.16 10.71 -1.26
N TYR A 121 -0.91 11.71 -0.44
CA TYR A 121 -1.85 12.20 0.55
C TYR A 121 -2.55 13.48 0.08
N ALA A 122 -3.75 13.75 0.59
CA ALA A 122 -4.41 15.02 0.39
C ALA A 122 -3.48 16.18 0.76
N ALA A 123 -3.38 17.17 -0.13
CA ALA A 123 -2.54 18.33 0.10
C ALA A 123 -3.06 19.15 1.28
N ARG A 124 -2.17 19.61 2.14
CA ARG A 124 -2.49 20.60 3.17
C ARG A 124 -2.77 21.94 2.49
N GLY A 125 -3.98 22.49 2.70
CA GLY A 125 -4.35 23.84 2.25
C GLY A 125 -4.78 23.90 0.79
N GLY A 126 -6.01 24.19 0.57
CA GLY A 126 -6.84 24.76 -0.49
C GLY A 126 -6.31 24.97 -1.92
N GLY A 127 -5.52 24.05 -2.47
CA GLY A 127 -5.26 24.00 -3.92
C GLY A 127 -6.37 23.23 -4.66
N ASN A 128 -6.32 23.19 -5.99
CA ASN A 128 -7.23 22.34 -6.78
C ASN A 128 -7.27 20.94 -6.18
N ALA A 129 -8.41 20.61 -5.55
CA ALA A 129 -8.54 19.37 -4.83
C ALA A 129 -8.48 18.20 -5.83
N PHE A 130 -7.46 17.36 -5.69
CA PHE A 130 -7.41 16.08 -6.39
C PHE A 130 -8.66 15.28 -6.03
N ARG A 131 -9.42 14.87 -7.03
CA ARG A 131 -10.66 14.12 -6.85
C ARG A 131 -10.62 12.85 -7.68
N LEU A 132 -11.19 11.79 -7.15
CA LEU A 132 -11.45 10.56 -7.87
C LEU A 132 -12.92 10.18 -7.61
N PHE A 133 -13.67 9.90 -8.66
CA PHE A 133 -15.11 9.58 -8.59
C PHE A 133 -15.92 10.65 -7.84
N GLY A 134 -15.62 11.92 -8.09
CA GLY A 134 -16.30 13.06 -7.47
C GLY A 134 -15.93 13.37 -6.01
N ALA A 135 -15.35 12.41 -5.29
CA ALA A 135 -14.93 12.57 -3.90
C ALA A 135 -13.43 12.91 -3.78
N MET A 136 -13.00 13.47 -2.65
CA MET A 136 -11.61 13.84 -2.37
C MET A 136 -10.91 12.73 -1.62
N PRO A 137 -9.93 12.01 -2.22
CA PRO A 137 -9.19 10.97 -1.52
C PRO A 137 -8.30 11.58 -0.44
N TYR A 138 -8.25 10.94 0.68
CA TYR A 138 -7.29 11.24 1.75
C TYR A 138 -5.91 10.65 1.44
N SER A 139 -5.92 9.40 0.95
CA SER A 139 -4.73 8.68 0.50
C SER A 139 -5.05 7.92 -0.78
N THR A 140 -4.14 7.99 -1.74
CA THR A 140 -4.18 7.18 -2.95
C THR A 140 -2.86 6.45 -3.06
N ALA A 141 -2.90 5.11 -3.08
CA ALA A 141 -1.73 4.26 -3.15
C ALA A 141 -1.86 3.28 -4.32
N LEU A 142 -0.85 3.24 -5.17
CA LEU A 142 -0.73 2.30 -6.29
C LEU A 142 0.37 1.30 -5.96
N TYR A 143 0.13 0.04 -6.26
CA TYR A 143 1.07 -1.05 -6.03
C TYR A 143 1.33 -1.80 -7.33
N SER A 144 2.60 -2.14 -7.58
CA SER A 144 2.98 -3.03 -8.66
C SER A 144 3.40 -4.40 -8.14
N ASP A 145 3.37 -5.38 -9.04
CA ASP A 145 4.06 -6.65 -8.87
C ASP A 145 5.58 -6.52 -9.15
N ALA A 146 6.27 -7.65 -9.18
CA ALA A 146 7.72 -7.72 -9.45
C ALA A 146 8.09 -7.35 -10.89
N ASP A 147 7.17 -7.50 -11.83
CA ASP A 147 7.35 -7.18 -13.25
C ASP A 147 7.05 -5.69 -13.55
N GLY A 148 6.59 -4.93 -12.54
CA GLY A 148 6.24 -3.51 -12.67
C GLY A 148 4.79 -3.26 -13.10
N LEU A 149 4.01 -4.32 -13.32
CA LEU A 149 2.61 -4.21 -13.70
C LEU A 149 1.71 -3.87 -12.49
N VAL A 150 0.59 -3.22 -12.74
CA VAL A 150 -0.33 -2.83 -11.66
C VAL A 150 -0.90 -4.05 -10.95
N ALA A 151 -0.63 -4.18 -9.66
CA ALA A 151 -1.30 -5.15 -8.79
C ALA A 151 -2.68 -4.62 -8.37
N HIS A 152 -2.75 -3.44 -7.80
CA HIS A 152 -4.00 -2.75 -7.46
C HIS A 152 -3.77 -1.27 -7.15
N LEU A 153 -4.85 -0.49 -7.22
CA LEU A 153 -4.94 0.89 -6.75
C LEU A 153 -5.84 0.92 -5.51
N SER A 154 -5.33 1.44 -4.40
CA SER A 154 -6.05 1.62 -3.13
C SER A 154 -6.30 3.09 -2.87
N ILE A 155 -7.56 3.47 -2.75
CA ILE A 155 -7.99 4.85 -2.54
C ILE A 155 -8.75 4.89 -1.22
N VAL A 156 -8.33 5.73 -0.30
CA VAL A 156 -9.00 5.92 0.99
C VAL A 156 -9.52 7.34 1.07
N TYR A 157 -10.79 7.46 1.35
CA TYR A 157 -11.52 8.72 1.51
C TYR A 157 -11.69 9.05 3.00
N ALA A 158 -12.87 9.47 3.44
CA ALA A 158 -13.12 9.76 4.85
C ALA A 158 -12.73 8.56 5.73
N ASN A 159 -11.91 8.81 6.76
CA ASN A 159 -11.43 7.77 7.67
C ASN A 159 -11.17 8.31 9.08
N LYS A 160 -11.29 7.43 10.06
CA LYS A 160 -11.18 7.76 11.48
C LYS A 160 -9.82 8.35 11.88
N GLY A 161 -8.74 7.85 11.31
CA GLY A 161 -7.39 8.24 11.71
C GLY A 161 -7.04 9.67 11.31
N ASP A 162 -7.45 10.05 10.12
CA ASP A 162 -7.19 11.38 9.57
C ASP A 162 -8.19 12.39 10.11
N PHE A 163 -9.42 11.97 10.44
CA PHE A 163 -10.44 12.80 11.00
C PHE A 163 -10.08 13.36 12.38
N GLY A 164 -9.39 12.60 13.22
CA GLY A 164 -8.95 13.01 14.55
C GLY A 164 -7.57 13.67 14.58
N SER A 165 -6.88 13.82 13.42
CA SER A 165 -5.52 14.35 13.40
C SER A 165 -5.52 15.88 13.44
N THR A 166 -4.78 16.45 14.39
CA THR A 166 -4.56 17.90 14.51
C THR A 166 -3.65 18.47 13.41
N ALA A 167 -3.21 17.64 12.47
CA ALA A 167 -2.21 17.98 11.46
C ALA A 167 -2.77 18.67 10.19
N GLY A 168 -3.97 19.21 10.24
CA GLY A 168 -4.46 20.19 9.25
C GLY A 168 -5.10 19.66 7.98
N SER A 169 -4.97 18.38 7.63
CA SER A 169 -5.62 17.83 6.44
C SER A 169 -7.08 17.44 6.69
N GLY A 170 -7.43 17.10 7.93
CA GLY A 170 -8.82 16.88 8.35
C GLY A 170 -9.70 18.12 8.24
N GLU A 171 -9.17 19.29 8.56
CA GLU A 171 -9.88 20.56 8.45
C GLU A 171 -10.27 20.89 7.00
N ALA A 172 -9.38 20.65 6.03
CA ALA A 172 -9.68 20.91 4.62
C ALA A 172 -10.72 19.93 4.05
N HIS A 173 -10.72 18.67 4.51
CA HIS A 173 -11.65 17.66 4.07
C HIS A 173 -13.04 17.80 4.72
N PHE A 174 -13.08 18.14 6.01
CA PHE A 174 -14.30 18.16 6.80
C PHE A 174 -14.84 19.56 7.12
N GLY A 175 -14.32 20.63 6.50
CA GLY A 175 -14.88 21.98 6.62
C GLY A 175 -14.49 22.74 7.88
N GLY A 176 -13.33 22.46 8.46
CA GLY A 176 -12.67 23.34 9.42
C GLY A 176 -13.33 23.41 10.81
N GLY A 177 -13.06 22.46 11.66
CA GLY A 177 -13.46 22.53 13.07
C GLY A 177 -12.53 21.72 13.96
N THR A 178 -12.15 22.28 15.09
CA THR A 178 -11.24 21.68 16.08
C THR A 178 -11.87 20.56 16.93
N SER A 179 -13.11 20.19 16.66
CA SER A 179 -13.89 19.17 17.40
C SER A 179 -14.62 18.25 16.43
N ALA A 180 -13.91 17.28 15.85
CA ALA A 180 -14.53 16.24 15.07
C ALA A 180 -15.34 15.30 15.97
N THR A 181 -16.66 15.30 15.78
CA THR A 181 -17.57 14.36 16.45
C THR A 181 -17.74 13.09 15.62
N ARG A 182 -18.16 11.97 16.23
CA ARG A 182 -18.48 10.75 15.47
C ARG A 182 -19.54 10.97 14.40
N SER A 183 -20.53 11.84 14.66
CA SER A 183 -21.58 12.19 13.70
C SER A 183 -21.00 12.87 12.46
N THR A 184 -20.02 13.74 12.62
CA THR A 184 -19.35 14.41 11.48
C THR A 184 -18.53 13.44 10.63
N LEU A 185 -17.82 12.49 11.24
CA LEU A 185 -17.13 11.42 10.49
C LEU A 185 -18.13 10.55 9.72
N ALA A 186 -19.21 10.12 10.36
CA ALA A 186 -20.23 9.30 9.72
C ALA A 186 -20.91 10.05 8.56
N GLU A 187 -21.21 11.35 8.71
CA GLU A 187 -21.76 12.18 7.63
C GLU A 187 -20.78 12.29 6.46
N ALA A 188 -19.48 12.51 6.72
CA ALA A 188 -18.46 12.57 5.68
C ALA A 188 -18.30 11.22 4.96
N MET A 189 -18.26 10.12 5.72
CA MET A 189 -18.18 8.77 5.14
C MET A 189 -19.39 8.45 4.27
N ASN A 190 -20.59 8.77 4.73
CA ASN A 190 -21.82 8.56 3.95
C ASN A 190 -21.85 9.43 2.69
N ALA A 191 -21.38 10.67 2.76
CA ALA A 191 -21.30 11.55 1.60
C ALA A 191 -20.31 11.02 0.55
N ASP A 192 -19.11 10.63 0.97
CA ASP A 192 -18.10 10.06 0.06
C ASP A 192 -18.61 8.75 -0.57
N ALA A 193 -19.09 7.81 0.23
CA ALA A 193 -19.61 6.54 -0.26
C ALA A 193 -20.77 6.73 -1.25
N LYS A 194 -21.68 7.65 -0.97
CA LYS A 194 -22.79 7.99 -1.87
C LYS A 194 -22.28 8.56 -3.19
N THR A 195 -21.39 9.56 -3.14
CA THR A 195 -20.84 10.20 -4.35
C THR A 195 -20.14 9.20 -5.25
N ILE A 196 -19.31 8.31 -4.67
CA ILE A 196 -18.59 7.27 -5.42
C ILE A 196 -19.57 6.26 -6.02
N THR A 197 -20.57 5.84 -5.25
CA THR A 197 -21.59 4.88 -5.70
C THR A 197 -22.38 5.45 -6.89
N GLU A 198 -22.82 6.71 -6.79
CA GLU A 198 -23.55 7.38 -7.88
C GLU A 198 -22.70 7.48 -9.14
N ALA A 199 -21.44 7.92 -9.04
CA ALA A 199 -20.51 8.05 -10.16
C ALA A 199 -20.24 6.70 -10.85
N LEU A 200 -19.96 5.64 -10.08
CA LEU A 200 -19.69 4.32 -10.64
C LEU A 200 -20.95 3.66 -11.22
N THR A 201 -22.11 3.86 -10.59
CA THR A 201 -23.38 3.31 -11.09
C THR A 201 -23.81 4.01 -12.38
N GLU A 202 -23.60 5.31 -12.50
CA GLU A 202 -23.88 6.06 -13.73
C GLU A 202 -22.97 5.61 -14.88
N ALA A 203 -21.67 5.42 -14.62
CA ALA A 203 -20.69 5.09 -15.66
C ALA A 203 -20.65 3.60 -16.03
N ILE A 204 -20.92 2.68 -15.10
CA ILE A 204 -20.74 1.24 -15.30
C ILE A 204 -22.08 0.48 -15.27
N GLY A 205 -23.04 0.92 -14.44
CA GLY A 205 -24.29 0.26 -14.18
C GLY A 205 -24.44 -0.24 -12.75
N GLU A 206 -25.46 -1.08 -12.49
CA GLU A 206 -25.80 -1.52 -11.15
C GLU A 206 -24.71 -2.41 -10.52
N PRO A 207 -24.32 -2.15 -9.26
CA PRO A 207 -23.33 -2.95 -8.58
C PRO A 207 -23.85 -4.31 -8.08
N THR A 208 -22.91 -5.17 -7.74
CA THR A 208 -23.15 -6.39 -6.99
C THR A 208 -22.61 -6.26 -5.56
N THR A 209 -23.06 -7.15 -4.66
CA THR A 209 -22.53 -7.23 -3.30
C THR A 209 -21.71 -8.48 -3.15
N GLN A 210 -20.50 -8.37 -2.60
CA GLN A 210 -19.57 -9.48 -2.43
C GLN A 210 -18.97 -9.50 -1.02
N ARG A 211 -18.61 -10.70 -0.55
CA ARG A 211 -17.71 -10.88 0.60
C ARG A 211 -16.27 -10.82 0.14
N PHE A 212 -15.48 -9.90 0.69
CA PHE A 212 -14.11 -9.64 0.30
C PHE A 212 -13.17 -9.62 1.50
N GLY A 213 -11.92 -10.08 1.31
CA GLY A 213 -10.92 -10.20 2.36
C GLY A 213 -10.94 -11.55 3.07
N GLU A 214 -9.92 -11.78 3.88
CA GLU A 214 -9.74 -13.02 4.64
C GLU A 214 -9.84 -12.76 6.14
N ARG A 215 -10.38 -13.71 6.89
CA ARG A 215 -10.44 -13.71 8.35
C ARG A 215 -10.96 -12.39 8.93
N GLN A 216 -10.17 -11.69 9.75
CA GLN A 216 -10.52 -10.41 10.38
C GLN A 216 -10.64 -9.25 9.38
N ALA A 217 -10.02 -9.38 8.22
CA ALA A 217 -10.16 -8.43 7.11
C ALA A 217 -11.42 -8.66 6.26
N ARG A 218 -12.21 -9.72 6.57
CA ARG A 218 -13.38 -10.09 5.78
C ARG A 218 -14.53 -9.13 6.02
N ARG A 219 -14.98 -8.48 4.95
CA ARG A 219 -16.02 -7.47 4.94
C ARG A 219 -16.97 -7.65 3.77
N THR A 220 -18.11 -6.97 3.80
CA THR A 220 -19.03 -6.89 2.68
C THR A 220 -18.69 -5.64 1.87
N VAL A 221 -18.54 -5.79 0.57
CA VAL A 221 -18.19 -4.71 -0.35
C VAL A 221 -19.22 -4.58 -1.45
N THR A 222 -19.29 -3.39 -2.03
CA THR A 222 -20.04 -3.11 -3.26
C THR A 222 -19.08 -3.15 -4.43
N ARG A 223 -19.42 -3.88 -5.50
CA ARG A 223 -18.53 -4.17 -6.62
C ARG A 223 -19.18 -3.84 -7.95
N TRP A 224 -18.44 -3.13 -8.79
CA TRP A 224 -18.72 -2.90 -10.20
C TRP A 224 -17.62 -3.56 -11.03
N ASP A 225 -18.00 -4.21 -12.12
CA ASP A 225 -17.06 -4.81 -13.05
C ASP A 225 -17.23 -4.18 -14.43
N TRP A 226 -16.12 -3.82 -15.02
CA TRP A 226 -16.06 -3.35 -16.39
C TRP A 226 -14.79 -3.83 -17.08
N HIS A 227 -14.94 -4.61 -18.12
CA HIS A 227 -13.87 -4.99 -19.06
C HIS A 227 -12.57 -5.44 -18.40
N GLY A 228 -12.65 -6.37 -17.42
CA GLY A 228 -11.50 -6.87 -16.68
C GLY A 228 -11.06 -6.02 -15.52
N HIS A 229 -11.66 -4.88 -15.28
CA HIS A 229 -11.48 -4.06 -14.10
C HIS A 229 -12.58 -4.34 -13.08
N SER A 230 -12.23 -4.37 -11.81
CA SER A 230 -13.18 -4.41 -10.69
C SER A 230 -12.96 -3.23 -9.77
N PHE A 231 -14.04 -2.51 -9.50
CA PHE A 231 -14.11 -1.38 -8.57
C PHE A 231 -14.80 -1.86 -7.30
N ILE A 232 -14.08 -1.88 -6.18
CA ILE A 232 -14.52 -2.50 -4.94
C ILE A 232 -14.60 -1.44 -3.85
N LEU A 233 -15.82 -1.00 -3.53
CA LEU A 233 -16.09 -0.01 -2.49
C LEU A 233 -16.32 -0.70 -1.15
N SER A 234 -15.53 -0.33 -0.16
CA SER A 234 -15.69 -0.68 1.24
C SER A 234 -16.21 0.53 2.01
N HIS A 235 -17.27 0.34 2.80
CA HIS A 235 -17.79 1.33 3.73
C HIS A 235 -17.84 0.68 5.12
N GLU A 236 -16.77 0.86 5.90
CA GLU A 236 -16.62 0.27 7.22
C GLU A 236 -17.02 1.28 8.28
N ASP A 237 -18.20 1.09 8.88
CA ASP A 237 -18.84 2.05 9.77
C ASP A 237 -17.92 2.55 10.90
N GLY A 238 -17.75 3.88 10.97
CA GLY A 238 -16.88 4.55 11.92
C GLY A 238 -15.39 4.32 11.74
N GLU A 239 -14.97 3.66 10.64
CA GLU A 239 -13.56 3.36 10.35
C GLU A 239 -13.06 4.08 9.09
N TYR A 240 -13.54 3.70 7.89
CA TYR A 240 -13.12 4.34 6.64
C TYR A 240 -14.05 4.03 5.46
N VAL A 241 -13.98 4.86 4.44
CA VAL A 241 -14.47 4.59 3.09
C VAL A 241 -13.27 4.36 2.19
N GLY A 242 -13.23 3.22 1.51
CA GLY A 242 -12.12 2.86 0.61
C GLY A 242 -12.62 2.30 -0.70
N LEU A 243 -11.94 2.63 -1.80
CA LEU A 243 -12.17 2.07 -3.12
C LEU A 243 -10.88 1.37 -3.58
N ALA A 244 -10.95 0.08 -3.82
CA ALA A 244 -9.87 -0.66 -4.48
C ALA A 244 -10.22 -0.90 -5.94
N ILE A 245 -9.24 -0.72 -6.84
CA ILE A 245 -9.38 -1.03 -8.26
C ILE A 245 -8.31 -2.07 -8.61
N MET A 246 -8.74 -3.19 -9.15
CA MET A 246 -7.87 -4.32 -9.48
C MET A 246 -8.43 -5.10 -10.67
N SER A 247 -7.72 -6.15 -11.10
CA SER A 247 -8.26 -7.04 -12.13
C SER A 247 -9.46 -7.82 -11.61
N THR A 248 -10.38 -8.18 -12.53
CA THR A 248 -11.54 -9.02 -12.19
C THR A 248 -11.10 -10.39 -11.65
N GLU A 249 -9.98 -10.94 -12.12
CA GLU A 249 -9.40 -12.19 -11.61
C GLU A 249 -9.04 -12.06 -10.10
N ALA A 250 -8.32 -11.01 -9.73
CA ALA A 250 -7.96 -10.76 -8.33
C ALA A 250 -9.22 -10.53 -7.46
N ALA A 251 -10.21 -9.80 -7.99
CA ALA A 251 -11.48 -9.56 -7.32
C ALA A 251 -12.32 -10.84 -7.13
N ASP A 252 -12.34 -11.74 -8.11
CA ASP A 252 -13.00 -13.04 -8.02
C ASP A 252 -12.34 -13.96 -7.00
N GLY A 253 -11.02 -13.83 -6.80
CA GLY A 253 -10.29 -14.41 -5.69
C GLY A 253 -10.74 -13.91 -4.31
N GLY A 254 -11.56 -12.85 -4.27
CA GLY A 254 -12.09 -12.26 -3.03
C GLY A 254 -11.02 -11.64 -2.15
N GLY A 255 -9.95 -11.11 -2.73
CA GLY A 255 -8.81 -10.54 -2.00
C GLY A 255 -7.96 -11.61 -1.29
N ARG A 256 -8.00 -12.84 -1.78
CA ARG A 256 -7.11 -13.90 -1.29
C ARG A 256 -5.82 -13.88 -2.08
N THR A 257 -4.72 -13.97 -1.38
CA THR A 257 -3.40 -14.11 -1.98
C THR A 257 -2.83 -15.49 -1.75
N ASP A 258 -2.05 -15.99 -2.68
CA ASP A 258 -1.38 -17.26 -2.55
C ASP A 258 -0.31 -17.21 -1.44
N ARG A 259 -0.12 -18.35 -0.82
CA ARG A 259 0.93 -18.50 0.18
C ARG A 259 2.27 -18.72 -0.50
N ILE A 260 3.20 -17.80 -0.31
CA ILE A 260 4.59 -17.97 -0.68
C ILE A 260 5.24 -18.99 0.28
N SER A 261 6.06 -19.90 -0.25
CA SER A 261 6.71 -20.94 0.55
C SER A 261 7.67 -20.34 1.60
N ASN A 262 7.82 -21.00 2.75
CA ASN A 262 8.73 -20.53 3.78
C ASN A 262 10.20 -20.58 3.32
N THR A 263 10.55 -21.50 2.43
CA THR A 263 11.89 -21.60 1.83
C THR A 263 12.17 -20.37 0.98
N GLU A 264 11.29 -20.05 0.08
CA GLU A 264 11.39 -18.88 -0.79
C GLU A 264 11.48 -17.57 0.01
N ILE A 265 10.66 -17.40 1.05
CA ILE A 265 10.75 -16.20 1.90
C ILE A 265 12.09 -16.13 2.64
N ARG A 266 12.63 -17.25 3.14
CA ARG A 266 13.96 -17.22 3.78
C ARG A 266 15.06 -16.86 2.80
N GLU A 267 14.98 -17.35 1.56
CA GLU A 267 15.92 -16.99 0.50
C GLU A 267 15.84 -15.50 0.16
N ARG A 268 14.64 -14.95 0.00
CA ARG A 268 14.41 -13.51 -0.21
C ARG A 268 14.99 -12.66 0.92
N LEU A 269 14.67 -13.00 2.17
CA LEU A 269 15.15 -12.29 3.35
C LEU A 269 16.68 -12.33 3.43
N ALA A 270 17.29 -13.50 3.25
CA ALA A 270 18.74 -13.67 3.27
C ALA A 270 19.42 -12.87 2.15
N ALA A 271 18.83 -12.85 0.95
CA ALA A 271 19.31 -12.06 -0.18
C ALA A 271 19.26 -10.55 0.08
N GLY A 272 18.35 -10.10 0.95
CA GLY A 272 18.24 -8.70 1.37
C GLY A 272 19.31 -8.24 2.37
N VAL A 273 20.07 -9.14 3.00
CA VAL A 273 21.09 -8.75 3.99
C VAL A 273 22.35 -8.23 3.29
N ARG A 274 22.75 -7.02 3.62
CA ARG A 274 23.98 -6.37 3.14
C ARG A 274 25.01 -6.33 4.25
N ARG A 275 26.28 -6.49 3.86
CA ARG A 275 27.44 -6.44 4.76
C ARG A 275 28.54 -5.60 4.11
N ALA A 276 28.98 -4.55 4.79
CA ALA A 276 30.02 -3.68 4.32
C ALA A 276 31.37 -3.91 5.07
N GLU A 277 32.47 -3.52 4.47
CA GLU A 277 33.82 -3.68 5.03
C GLU A 277 34.03 -2.90 6.34
N ASN A 278 33.32 -1.77 6.51
CA ASN A 278 33.33 -0.98 7.73
C ASN A 278 32.64 -1.68 8.92
N GLY A 279 31.97 -2.82 8.68
CA GLY A 279 31.27 -3.62 9.66
C GLY A 279 29.78 -3.37 9.75
N ASP A 280 29.22 -2.55 8.86
CA ASP A 280 27.78 -2.39 8.75
C ASP A 280 27.11 -3.67 8.25
N VAL A 281 26.04 -4.05 8.92
CA VAL A 281 25.13 -5.13 8.52
C VAL A 281 23.72 -4.55 8.54
N TRP A 282 23.02 -4.61 7.40
CA TRP A 282 21.64 -4.09 7.34
C TRP A 282 20.78 -4.86 6.35
N ILE A 283 19.48 -4.78 6.53
CA ILE A 283 18.49 -5.37 5.64
C ILE A 283 18.06 -4.31 4.64
N THR A 284 18.05 -4.67 3.37
CA THR A 284 17.43 -3.91 2.28
C THR A 284 16.13 -4.58 1.84
N ASP A 285 15.46 -4.01 0.86
CA ASP A 285 14.30 -4.64 0.22
C ASP A 285 13.05 -4.74 1.13
N ILE A 286 12.99 -3.86 2.15
CA ILE A 286 11.82 -3.69 3.00
C ILE A 286 11.01 -2.52 2.41
N PRO A 287 9.74 -2.73 2.01
CA PRO A 287 8.97 -1.64 1.41
C PRO A 287 8.77 -0.48 2.38
N MET A 288 8.86 0.74 1.88
CA MET A 288 8.44 1.93 2.61
C MET A 288 6.91 2.01 2.59
N VAL A 289 6.34 2.43 3.70
CA VAL A 289 4.96 2.89 3.83
C VAL A 289 5.00 4.15 4.67
N ASP A 290 4.72 5.28 4.06
CA ASP A 290 4.60 6.55 4.78
C ASP A 290 3.27 6.57 5.55
N GLN A 291 3.35 6.68 6.88
CA GLN A 291 2.16 6.72 7.72
C GLN A 291 1.34 8.01 7.57
N GLY A 292 1.90 9.03 6.89
CA GLY A 292 1.30 10.36 6.82
C GLY A 292 1.31 11.10 8.17
N PRO A 293 0.57 12.18 8.28
CA PRO A 293 0.57 13.05 9.46
C PRO A 293 -0.26 12.52 10.65
N LYS A 294 -0.62 11.26 10.67
CA LYS A 294 -1.51 10.61 11.64
C LYS A 294 -0.77 9.59 12.52
N GLY A 295 -1.39 9.15 13.61
CA GLY A 295 -0.84 8.18 14.55
C GLY A 295 -0.83 6.72 14.05
N TYR A 296 -0.53 6.49 12.78
CA TYR A 296 -0.54 5.17 12.14
C TYR A 296 0.84 4.48 12.11
N CYS A 297 1.74 4.84 13.02
CA CYS A 297 3.05 4.19 13.10
C CYS A 297 2.96 2.65 13.23
N VAL A 298 2.02 2.13 14.03
CA VAL A 298 1.85 0.69 14.21
C VAL A 298 1.31 0.03 12.95
N PRO A 299 0.17 0.43 12.37
CA PRO A 299 -0.34 -0.15 11.12
C PRO A 299 0.66 -0.06 9.97
N ALA A 300 1.33 1.09 9.77
CA ALA A 300 2.31 1.28 8.71
C ALA A 300 3.53 0.37 8.87
N THR A 301 4.09 0.28 10.08
CA THR A 301 5.22 -0.62 10.35
C THR A 301 4.85 -2.08 10.13
N PHE A 302 3.63 -2.49 10.52
CA PHE A 302 3.13 -3.84 10.27
C PHE A 302 2.91 -4.12 8.78
N GLU A 303 2.35 -3.19 8.02
CA GLU A 303 2.23 -3.32 6.56
C GLU A 303 3.60 -3.57 5.93
N ARG A 304 4.62 -2.78 6.29
CA ARG A 304 5.99 -2.94 5.79
C ARG A 304 6.56 -4.33 6.06
N VAL A 305 6.45 -4.81 7.30
CA VAL A 305 6.96 -6.12 7.70
C VAL A 305 6.18 -7.25 7.05
N MET A 306 4.85 -7.15 6.98
CA MET A 306 4.01 -8.17 6.36
C MET A 306 4.30 -8.28 4.87
N ARG A 307 4.39 -7.18 4.15
CA ARG A 307 4.71 -7.16 2.71
C ARG A 307 6.11 -7.71 2.44
N ALA A 308 7.12 -7.36 3.25
CA ALA A 308 8.47 -7.95 3.14
C ALA A 308 8.46 -9.48 3.31
N LEU A 309 7.49 -10.02 4.04
CA LEU A 309 7.28 -11.46 4.26
C LEU A 309 6.29 -12.10 3.28
N GLY A 310 5.90 -11.40 2.23
CA GLY A 310 4.95 -11.87 1.22
C GLY A 310 3.54 -12.08 1.77
N VAL A 311 3.15 -11.28 2.75
CA VAL A 311 1.78 -11.21 3.26
C VAL A 311 1.21 -9.85 2.88
N GLU A 312 0.20 -9.85 2.02
CA GLU A 312 -0.47 -8.62 1.64
C GLU A 312 -1.11 -7.93 2.84
N ALA A 313 -0.95 -6.64 2.91
CA ALA A 313 -1.45 -5.81 4.00
C ALA A 313 -1.67 -4.37 3.52
N ASP A 314 -2.64 -3.70 4.13
CA ASP A 314 -2.97 -2.30 3.94
C ASP A 314 -3.07 -1.61 5.31
N MET A 315 -2.46 -0.45 5.44
CA MET A 315 -2.35 0.30 6.69
C MET A 315 -3.72 0.66 7.28
N TYR A 316 -4.70 1.03 6.45
CA TYR A 316 -6.03 1.44 6.92
C TYR A 316 -6.83 0.23 7.41
N LEU A 317 -6.73 -0.88 6.70
CA LEU A 317 -7.32 -2.15 7.13
C LEU A 317 -6.69 -2.65 8.44
N LEU A 318 -5.37 -2.54 8.56
CA LEU A 318 -4.67 -2.87 9.81
C LEU A 318 -5.04 -1.91 10.94
N ALA A 319 -5.28 -0.63 10.67
CA ALA A 319 -5.75 0.34 11.66
C ALA A 319 -7.14 -0.04 12.18
N MET A 320 -8.06 -0.45 11.31
CA MET A 320 -9.37 -0.96 11.69
C MET A 320 -9.24 -2.23 12.55
N ILE A 321 -8.49 -3.23 12.08
CA ILE A 321 -8.27 -4.49 12.80
C ILE A 321 -7.60 -4.27 14.16
N GLY A 322 -6.68 -3.31 14.26
CA GLY A 322 -5.98 -2.91 15.48
C GLY A 322 -6.81 -2.00 16.40
N GLU A 323 -8.06 -1.69 16.02
CA GLU A 323 -8.95 -0.77 16.75
C GLU A 323 -8.26 0.57 17.06
N THR A 324 -7.58 1.14 16.07
CA THR A 324 -6.90 2.44 16.18
C THR A 324 -7.90 3.50 16.62
N GLN A 325 -7.53 4.32 17.61
CA GLN A 325 -8.40 5.37 18.11
C GLN A 325 -8.24 6.66 17.30
N ALA A 326 -9.32 7.39 17.10
CA ALA A 326 -9.30 8.71 16.45
C ALA A 326 -8.40 9.67 17.26
N GLY A 327 -7.37 10.25 16.59
CA GLY A 327 -6.39 11.12 17.26
C GLY A 327 -5.48 10.42 18.28
N GLY A 328 -5.59 9.09 18.41
CA GLY A 328 -4.77 8.23 19.26
C GLY A 328 -3.88 7.30 18.44
N GLY A 329 -3.18 6.39 19.12
CA GLY A 329 -2.36 5.36 18.51
C GLY A 329 -3.07 4.01 18.43
N THR A 330 -2.35 3.02 17.90
CA THR A 330 -2.75 1.62 17.88
C THR A 330 -1.96 0.85 18.94
N SER A 331 -2.62 -0.02 19.70
CA SER A 331 -1.91 -0.96 20.57
C SER A 331 -1.23 -2.04 19.72
N VAL A 332 0.10 -2.14 19.84
CA VAL A 332 0.91 -3.15 19.11
C VAL A 332 0.42 -4.56 19.43
N ARG A 333 0.21 -4.88 20.71
CA ARG A 333 -0.25 -6.21 21.16
C ARG A 333 -1.63 -6.55 20.60
N ARG A 334 -2.57 -5.58 20.65
CA ARG A 334 -3.91 -5.80 20.09
C ARG A 334 -3.86 -6.07 18.60
N LEU A 335 -3.05 -5.32 17.83
CA LEU A 335 -2.90 -5.57 16.41
C LEU A 335 -2.31 -6.96 16.15
N ILE A 336 -1.25 -7.35 16.87
CA ILE A 336 -0.64 -8.69 16.75
C ILE A 336 -1.66 -9.79 17.04
N ASP A 337 -2.40 -9.69 18.12
CA ASP A 337 -3.40 -10.68 18.48
C ASP A 337 -4.46 -10.83 17.39
N ASN A 338 -4.95 -9.71 16.90
CA ASN A 338 -5.99 -9.69 15.87
C ASN A 338 -5.50 -10.19 14.51
N VAL A 339 -4.26 -9.87 14.08
CA VAL A 339 -3.72 -10.34 12.78
C VAL A 339 -3.10 -11.74 12.85
N SER A 340 -2.82 -12.28 14.04
CA SER A 340 -2.07 -13.54 14.22
C SER A 340 -2.64 -14.72 13.44
N SER A 341 -3.98 -14.85 13.38
CA SER A 341 -4.60 -15.95 12.64
C SER A 341 -4.40 -15.81 11.13
N HIS A 342 -4.42 -14.58 10.60
CA HIS A 342 -4.15 -14.30 9.19
C HIS A 342 -2.68 -14.57 8.86
N VAL A 343 -1.76 -14.00 9.63
CA VAL A 343 -0.31 -14.18 9.46
C VAL A 343 0.09 -15.67 9.50
N ARG A 344 -0.49 -16.44 10.45
CA ARG A 344 -0.27 -17.89 10.53
C ARG A 344 -0.83 -18.66 9.34
N SER A 345 -1.96 -18.25 8.77
CA SER A 345 -2.51 -18.90 7.58
C SER A 345 -1.61 -18.78 6.36
N LYS A 346 -0.81 -17.71 6.30
CA LYS A 346 0.23 -17.51 5.28
C LYS A 346 1.56 -18.22 5.65
N GLY A 347 1.59 -19.01 6.73
CA GLY A 347 2.75 -19.78 7.18
C GLY A 347 3.79 -18.95 7.95
N ARG A 348 3.43 -17.77 8.43
CA ARG A 348 4.29 -16.87 9.19
C ARG A 348 3.93 -16.92 10.68
N ARG A 349 4.88 -16.58 11.54
CA ARG A 349 4.69 -16.68 13.00
C ARG A 349 5.08 -15.38 13.69
N PRO A 350 4.10 -14.60 14.21
CA PRO A 350 4.41 -13.43 15.02
C PRO A 350 5.01 -13.82 16.36
N HIS A 351 5.98 -13.05 16.83
CA HIS A 351 6.64 -13.19 18.12
C HIS A 351 6.73 -11.84 18.83
N GLU A 352 6.60 -11.90 20.14
CA GLU A 352 6.84 -10.79 21.06
C GLU A 352 8.00 -11.18 21.97
N GLU A 353 8.90 -10.24 22.24
CA GLU A 353 10.03 -10.42 23.17
C GLU A 353 10.18 -9.17 24.03
N THR A 354 10.11 -9.33 25.34
CA THR A 354 10.47 -8.30 26.31
C THR A 354 11.91 -8.50 26.73
N ILE A 355 12.74 -7.49 26.53
CA ILE A 355 14.16 -7.49 26.86
C ILE A 355 14.41 -6.66 28.13
N ARG A 356 15.52 -6.88 28.81
CA ARG A 356 15.90 -6.07 29.98
C ARG A 356 16.56 -4.76 29.57
N GLN A 357 17.21 -4.76 28.42
CA GLN A 357 17.94 -3.62 27.88
C GLN A 357 18.20 -3.89 26.38
N LEU A 358 17.94 -2.92 25.54
CA LEU A 358 18.27 -3.00 24.13
C LEU A 358 19.79 -3.05 23.93
N ARG A 359 20.26 -4.06 23.22
CA ARG A 359 21.67 -4.26 22.85
C ARG A 359 21.74 -4.80 21.43
N ILE A 360 22.86 -4.63 20.75
CA ILE A 360 23.05 -5.21 19.40
C ILE A 360 22.76 -6.71 19.41
N ARG A 361 23.22 -7.46 20.40
CA ARG A 361 22.95 -8.91 20.53
C ARG A 361 21.46 -9.26 20.63
N SER A 362 20.61 -8.34 21.05
CA SER A 362 19.16 -8.56 21.14
C SER A 362 18.50 -8.67 19.76
N VAL A 363 19.08 -8.04 18.74
CA VAL A 363 18.53 -7.97 17.39
C VAL A 363 19.40 -8.66 16.33
N LYS A 364 20.70 -8.81 16.59
CA LYS A 364 21.71 -9.30 15.65
C LYS A 364 21.29 -10.55 14.90
N ARG A 365 20.82 -11.58 15.64
CA ARG A 365 20.42 -12.85 15.01
C ARG A 365 19.29 -12.64 13.98
N ARG A 366 18.31 -11.78 14.28
CA ARG A 366 17.18 -11.53 13.37
C ARG A 366 17.63 -10.77 12.14
N ILE A 367 18.48 -9.76 12.33
CA ILE A 367 19.06 -9.01 11.22
C ILE A 367 19.92 -9.91 10.33
N ASP A 368 20.74 -10.80 10.91
CA ASP A 368 21.54 -11.77 10.15
C ASP A 368 20.68 -12.76 9.34
N GLU A 369 19.46 -13.05 9.79
CA GLU A 369 18.44 -13.86 9.11
C GLU A 369 17.60 -13.03 8.11
N GLY A 370 17.84 -11.72 7.98
CA GLY A 370 17.07 -10.80 7.13
C GLY A 370 15.70 -10.41 7.69
N ILE A 371 15.45 -10.63 8.97
CA ILE A 371 14.18 -10.39 9.64
C ILE A 371 14.21 -9.01 10.33
N PRO A 372 13.41 -8.02 9.86
CA PRO A 372 13.32 -6.73 10.53
C PRO A 372 12.68 -6.89 11.92
N VAL A 373 13.17 -6.13 12.89
CA VAL A 373 12.70 -6.17 14.27
C VAL A 373 11.91 -4.90 14.55
N MET A 374 10.60 -5.02 14.73
CA MET A 374 9.74 -3.92 15.17
C MET A 374 10.09 -3.58 16.62
N TRP A 375 10.34 -2.31 16.90
CA TRP A 375 10.85 -1.82 18.17
C TRP A 375 9.99 -0.68 18.70
N VAL A 376 9.48 -0.85 19.91
CA VAL A 376 8.65 0.15 20.61
C VAL A 376 9.54 1.11 21.37
N MET A 377 9.32 2.41 21.18
CA MET A 377 10.15 3.47 21.73
C MET A 377 9.36 4.74 22.05
N HIS A 378 10.02 5.69 22.69
CA HIS A 378 9.57 7.07 22.80
C HIS A 378 10.23 7.92 21.70
N SER A 379 9.47 8.48 20.77
CA SER A 379 10.00 9.32 19.70
C SER A 379 10.30 10.73 20.21
N MET A 380 11.46 10.87 20.88
CA MET A 380 11.90 12.14 21.46
C MET A 380 12.64 13.01 20.43
N PRO A 381 12.44 14.35 20.42
CA PRO A 381 13.15 15.26 19.53
C PRO A 381 14.67 15.13 19.60
N GLU A 382 15.21 14.97 20.80
CA GLU A 382 16.64 14.82 21.05
C GLU A 382 17.21 13.55 20.42
N TYR A 383 16.52 12.42 20.57
CA TYR A 383 16.86 11.17 19.90
C TYR A 383 16.84 11.32 18.38
N ASN A 384 15.76 11.90 17.83
CA ASN A 384 15.63 12.09 16.39
C ASN A 384 16.72 13.01 15.83
N LYS A 385 17.13 14.04 16.60
CA LYS A 385 18.25 14.91 16.25
C LYS A 385 19.55 14.10 16.15
N ILE A 386 19.89 13.31 17.18
CA ILE A 386 21.09 12.46 17.19
C ILE A 386 21.07 11.47 16.01
N ALA A 387 19.96 10.79 15.78
CA ALA A 387 19.83 9.83 14.69
C ALA A 387 20.06 10.49 13.31
N ASN A 388 19.50 11.68 13.07
CA ASN A 388 19.66 12.42 11.82
C ASN A 388 21.08 12.95 11.66
N GLU A 389 21.65 13.58 12.69
CA GLU A 389 23.01 14.13 12.66
C GLU A 389 24.06 13.03 12.48
N ASN A 390 23.94 11.92 13.22
CA ASN A 390 24.84 10.79 13.09
C ASN A 390 24.76 10.16 11.69
N THR A 391 23.56 9.96 11.14
CA THR A 391 23.38 9.44 9.79
C THR A 391 24.03 10.33 8.75
N THR A 392 23.87 11.65 8.86
CA THR A 392 24.49 12.63 7.96
C THR A 392 26.01 12.61 8.10
N ALA A 393 26.52 12.59 9.34
CA ALA A 393 27.95 12.57 9.60
C ALA A 393 28.60 11.27 9.09
N ARG A 394 27.94 10.13 9.21
CA ARG A 394 28.42 8.85 8.65
C ARG A 394 28.60 8.88 7.14
N ALA A 395 27.70 9.54 6.42
CA ALA A 395 27.79 9.64 4.95
C ALA A 395 29.01 10.45 4.48
N GLN A 396 29.60 11.27 5.35
CA GLN A 396 30.75 12.13 5.11
C GLN A 396 31.98 11.72 5.93
N ASP A 397 31.92 10.54 6.59
CA ASP A 397 32.88 10.13 7.62
C ASP A 397 34.26 9.83 7.06
N THR A 398 35.22 10.65 7.43
CA THR A 398 36.66 10.44 7.18
C THR A 398 37.43 10.10 8.47
N ASP A 399 36.80 10.26 9.65
CA ASP A 399 37.37 9.99 10.96
C ASP A 399 36.28 9.50 11.93
N THR A 400 36.07 8.20 11.89
CA THR A 400 35.04 7.51 12.71
C THR A 400 35.22 7.72 14.21
N GLU A 401 36.48 7.83 14.72
CA GLU A 401 36.75 8.01 16.13
C GLU A 401 36.32 9.41 16.59
N ALA A 402 36.65 10.42 15.82
CA ALA A 402 36.24 11.81 16.10
C ALA A 402 34.70 11.95 16.06
N ARG A 403 34.02 11.33 15.07
CA ARG A 403 32.59 11.33 14.97
C ARG A 403 31.93 10.65 16.19
N LEU A 404 32.38 9.47 16.57
CA LEU A 404 31.85 8.75 17.74
C LEU A 404 32.09 9.53 19.03
N LYS A 405 33.22 10.21 19.18
CA LYS A 405 33.47 11.07 20.31
C LYS A 405 32.50 12.23 20.41
N ALA A 406 32.25 12.92 19.28
CA ALA A 406 31.25 13.99 19.23
C ALA A 406 29.83 13.50 19.58
N MET A 407 29.45 12.30 19.14
CA MET A 407 28.18 11.69 19.49
C MET A 407 28.06 11.33 20.98
N ARG A 408 29.14 10.86 21.63
CA ARG A 408 29.16 10.59 23.08
C ARG A 408 28.83 11.80 23.91
N GLU A 409 29.36 12.98 23.57
CA GLU A 409 29.04 14.22 24.26
C GLU A 409 27.55 14.59 24.21
N GLN A 410 26.88 14.26 23.10
CA GLN A 410 25.44 14.46 22.97
C GLN A 410 24.66 13.41 23.79
N ILE A 411 25.10 12.16 23.78
CA ILE A 411 24.48 11.06 24.52
C ILE A 411 24.59 11.29 26.04
N ASP A 412 25.76 11.75 26.53
CA ASP A 412 25.96 12.07 27.95
C ASP A 412 24.98 13.15 28.43
N LYS A 413 24.64 14.10 27.57
CA LYS A 413 23.60 15.10 27.84
C LYS A 413 22.23 14.50 27.95
N LEU A 414 21.89 13.47 27.10
CA LEU A 414 20.63 12.75 27.23
C LEU A 414 20.55 11.98 28.54
N ALA A 415 21.62 11.26 28.89
CA ALA A 415 21.68 10.43 30.10
C ALA A 415 21.57 11.26 31.40
N SER A 416 21.95 12.54 31.37
CA SER A 416 21.81 13.47 32.50
C SER A 416 20.46 14.21 32.51
N GLY A 417 19.65 14.08 31.47
CA GLY A 417 18.31 14.65 31.34
C GLY A 417 17.20 13.83 31.97
N PRO A 418 15.96 14.29 31.89
CA PRO A 418 14.81 13.51 32.33
C PRO A 418 14.62 12.26 31.49
N GLU A 419 14.07 11.22 32.11
CA GLU A 419 13.69 9.99 31.36
C GLU A 419 12.63 10.33 30.28
N PRO A 420 12.71 9.68 29.09
CA PRO A 420 11.76 9.91 28.02
C PRO A 420 10.36 9.43 28.42
N VAL A 421 9.36 10.29 28.19
CA VAL A 421 7.95 9.98 28.46
C VAL A 421 7.05 10.47 27.34
N GLY A 422 5.97 9.76 27.08
CA GLY A 422 5.04 10.11 26.01
C GLY A 422 5.58 9.80 24.62
N ASN A 423 4.98 10.38 23.58
CA ASN A 423 5.37 10.20 22.17
C ASN A 423 5.66 8.74 21.79
N ASN A 424 4.76 7.83 22.21
CA ASN A 424 4.90 6.40 21.92
C ASN A 424 4.96 6.19 20.40
N HIS A 425 5.95 5.44 19.98
CA HIS A 425 6.22 5.17 18.58
C HIS A 425 6.71 3.74 18.39
N ILE A 426 6.58 3.24 17.17
CA ILE A 426 7.19 2.00 16.72
C ILE A 426 7.87 2.26 15.38
N CYS A 427 9.09 1.78 15.27
CA CYS A 427 9.84 1.70 14.02
C CYS A 427 10.50 0.33 13.90
N MET A 428 11.34 0.13 12.91
CA MET A 428 12.08 -1.13 12.75
C MET A 428 13.57 -0.91 13.03
N ILE A 429 14.18 -1.85 13.72
CA ILE A 429 15.63 -2.04 13.69
C ILE A 429 15.90 -2.96 12.50
N VAL A 430 16.68 -2.46 11.55
CA VAL A 430 16.99 -3.12 10.28
C VAL A 430 18.49 -3.42 10.10
N GLY A 431 19.33 -3.00 11.06
CA GLY A 431 20.76 -3.25 10.96
C GLY A 431 21.51 -2.94 12.24
N TYR A 432 22.82 -3.22 12.19
CA TYR A 432 23.75 -2.95 13.30
C TYR A 432 25.19 -2.78 12.78
N ASN A 433 26.03 -2.17 13.60
CA ASN A 433 27.48 -2.20 13.47
C ASN A 433 28.11 -2.46 14.86
N GLU A 434 28.76 -3.62 15.02
CA GLU A 434 29.39 -3.98 16.30
C GLU A 434 30.68 -3.22 16.59
N LYS A 435 31.39 -2.73 15.52
CA LYS A 435 32.63 -1.98 15.68
C LYS A 435 32.37 -0.57 16.25
N THR A 436 31.30 0.06 15.77
CA THR A 436 30.95 1.44 16.14
C THR A 436 29.89 1.52 17.25
N GLY A 437 29.23 0.38 17.60
CA GLY A 437 28.19 0.35 18.62
C GLY A 437 26.89 1.03 18.15
N GLU A 438 26.51 0.88 16.89
CA GLU A 438 25.38 1.55 16.30
C GLU A 438 24.29 0.57 15.81
N LEU A 439 23.04 1.01 15.84
CA LEU A 439 21.89 0.35 15.19
C LEU A 439 21.46 1.13 13.95
N ALA A 440 21.00 0.42 12.94
CA ALA A 440 20.28 1.00 11.82
C ALA A 440 18.78 0.87 12.07
N VAL A 441 18.06 2.00 12.00
CA VAL A 441 16.61 2.08 12.22
C VAL A 441 15.90 2.59 10.98
N SER A 442 14.66 2.14 10.79
CA SER A 442 13.80 2.53 9.67
C SER A 442 12.43 2.93 10.18
N ASP A 443 12.06 4.18 9.95
CA ASP A 443 10.75 4.72 10.32
C ASP A 443 9.78 4.74 9.14
N SER A 444 8.49 4.78 9.43
CA SER A 444 7.40 4.92 8.46
C SER A 444 7.06 6.40 8.21
N TRP A 445 8.09 7.24 8.00
CA TRP A 445 7.96 8.69 7.76
C TRP A 445 8.43 9.12 6.36
N GLY A 446 8.43 8.17 5.43
CA GLY A 446 8.87 8.37 4.05
C GLY A 446 10.36 8.06 3.83
N ALA A 447 10.78 8.12 2.56
CA ALA A 447 12.09 7.63 2.10
C ALA A 447 13.30 8.20 2.85
N ARG A 448 13.22 9.46 3.29
CA ARG A 448 14.30 10.10 4.08
C ARG A 448 14.62 9.35 5.38
N TYR A 449 13.67 8.60 5.91
CA TYR A 449 13.75 7.90 7.20
C TYR A 449 13.86 6.38 7.04
N GLU A 450 14.13 5.92 5.84
CA GLU A 450 14.24 4.49 5.53
C GLU A 450 15.44 3.83 6.19
N LEU A 451 16.55 4.55 6.32
CA LEU A 451 17.78 4.05 6.96
C LEU A 451 18.47 5.17 7.74
N ARG A 452 18.41 5.09 9.05
CA ARG A 452 19.12 6.01 9.96
C ARG A 452 19.99 5.22 10.92
N TRP A 453 21.22 5.65 11.09
CA TRP A 453 22.16 5.05 12.03
C TRP A 453 22.15 5.81 13.36
N VAL A 454 22.00 5.09 14.46
CA VAL A 454 21.90 5.67 15.81
C VAL A 454 22.81 4.93 16.77
N PRO A 455 23.57 5.63 17.63
CA PRO A 455 24.34 5.01 18.71
C PRO A 455 23.43 4.19 19.64
N ILE A 456 23.90 3.03 20.06
CA ILE A 456 23.10 2.09 20.87
C ILE A 456 22.63 2.72 22.18
N GLU A 457 23.43 3.59 22.79
CA GLU A 457 23.11 4.27 24.04
C GLU A 457 21.92 5.23 23.86
N ALA A 458 21.86 5.96 22.74
CA ALA A 458 20.73 6.85 22.43
C ALA A 458 19.47 6.02 22.15
N ALA A 459 19.60 4.86 21.47
CA ALA A 459 18.50 3.94 21.28
C ALA A 459 18.01 3.32 22.60
N GLN A 460 18.91 2.97 23.51
CA GLN A 460 18.57 2.49 24.84
C GLN A 460 17.78 3.52 25.65
N TRP A 461 18.18 4.80 25.58
CA TRP A 461 17.52 5.87 26.31
C TRP A 461 16.03 5.98 25.97
N VAL A 462 15.64 5.79 24.69
CA VAL A 462 14.25 5.88 24.27
C VAL A 462 13.51 4.53 24.24
N SER A 463 14.21 3.42 24.45
CA SER A 463 13.64 2.06 24.33
C SER A 463 12.58 1.80 25.39
N ARG A 464 11.51 1.14 24.98
CA ARG A 464 10.53 0.55 25.91
C ARG A 464 10.78 -0.94 26.14
N ASP A 465 11.90 -1.46 25.61
CA ASP A 465 12.35 -2.84 25.79
C ASP A 465 11.34 -3.90 25.30
N GLU A 466 10.47 -3.52 24.37
CA GLU A 466 9.52 -4.38 23.69
C GLU A 466 9.93 -4.53 22.21
N LEU A 467 10.16 -5.76 21.79
CA LEU A 467 10.51 -6.14 20.43
C LEU A 467 9.46 -7.07 19.85
N PHE A 468 9.12 -6.88 18.57
CA PHE A 468 8.21 -7.74 17.86
C PHE A 468 8.82 -8.11 16.51
N TYR A 469 8.60 -9.33 16.05
CA TYR A 469 9.04 -9.77 14.74
C TYR A 469 8.15 -10.90 14.22
N ILE A 470 8.15 -11.09 12.92
CA ILE A 470 7.39 -12.16 12.27
C ILE A 470 8.37 -13.11 11.60
N LEU A 471 8.32 -14.39 11.99
CA LEU A 471 9.17 -15.43 11.44
C LEU A 471 8.53 -16.11 10.23
N PRO A 472 9.31 -16.45 9.19
CA PRO A 472 8.88 -17.30 8.10
C PRO A 472 8.61 -18.75 8.52
#